data_7802f0fb5de00eb51c552473e18c6544
#
_entry.id   7802f0fb5de00eb51c552473e18c6544
#
_cell.length_a   1.000
_cell.length_b   1.000
_cell.length_c   1.000
_cell.angle_alpha   90.00
_cell.angle_beta   90.00
_cell.angle_gamma   90.00
#
_symmetry.space_group_name_H-M   'P 1'
#
loop_
_entity.id
_entity.type
_entity.pdbx_description
1 polymer ?
#
loop_
_entity_poly.entity_id
_entity_poly.type
_entity_poly.pdbx_seq_one_letter_code
_entity_poly.pdbx_strand_id
1 'polypeptide(L)'
;MNLAGKKILLGVSGGIAAYKSCELLRLLQKKGAEVRVCMTESATQFVAPLTFASLSKCPVYLKSGAVEARPFQHIDFPRWADLYLVVPATANAIGKFACGIADDPVSLCFMSCNCPRFIAPAMNVAMFNSPAVKRNLEALRGFENTTVLESPAGELACGEVGQGRLLEPAEIVKWLDGSTSSPTLPRSLSLSKGNAPEPPAFPVAQDIEPTLDKTLPGYGKKVLITAGRTEEAIDPVRYISNRSSGKTAVAIAATFLASGFDVSVVAGPMEAEFPGGVHVTRVKSACDMHAAVLAQAKDADVLVHCAAVADYRPKAPANEKIKDSRSQLVLELVPNPNILRDCTAARLEGRAKPSQVIVGFALETDHFKEHAAEKLQKSGADALLLNAPVASGSGFGFDDVRYALVRPGADVPEMKLGSKVDLAQEIVDFAKGKLDGRI
;
A
#
# COMPACT_ATOMS: atom_id res chain seq x y z
N MET A 1 7.93 -26.33 24.70
CA MET A 1 9.14 -25.46 24.71
C MET A 1 9.14 -24.68 26.03
N ASN A 2 10.25 -24.62 26.78
CA ASN A 2 10.28 -23.79 27.98
C ASN A 2 10.31 -22.31 27.56
N LEU A 3 9.33 -21.53 28.00
CA LEU A 3 9.21 -20.11 27.66
C LEU A 3 10.02 -19.17 28.57
N ALA A 4 10.58 -19.69 29.67
CA ALA A 4 11.38 -18.89 30.60
C ALA A 4 12.64 -18.34 29.89
N GLY A 5 12.86 -17.03 29.94
CA GLY A 5 13.97 -16.33 29.28
C GLY A 5 13.86 -16.23 27.77
N LYS A 6 12.78 -16.70 27.13
CA LYS A 6 12.56 -16.57 25.69
C LYS A 6 12.16 -15.17 25.31
N LYS A 7 12.70 -14.69 24.22
CA LYS A 7 12.40 -13.39 23.61
C LYS A 7 11.33 -13.55 22.53
N ILE A 8 10.14 -13.06 22.81
CA ILE A 8 8.98 -13.22 21.93
C ILE A 8 8.62 -11.88 21.30
N LEU A 9 8.62 -11.82 19.97
CA LEU A 9 8.03 -10.73 19.24
C LEU A 9 6.54 -11.05 19.02
N LEU A 10 5.65 -10.17 19.46
CA LEU A 10 4.21 -10.29 19.29
C LEU A 10 3.74 -9.29 18.21
N GLY A 11 3.30 -9.80 17.07
CA GLY A 11 2.66 -9.05 16.01
C GLY A 11 1.15 -9.00 16.22
N VAL A 12 0.57 -7.79 16.21
CA VAL A 12 -0.86 -7.60 16.39
C VAL A 12 -1.45 -6.96 15.14
N SER A 13 -2.34 -7.68 14.43
CA SER A 13 -3.05 -7.13 13.29
C SER A 13 -4.48 -6.67 13.65
N GLY A 14 -5.06 -5.78 12.81
CA GLY A 14 -6.29 -5.06 13.13
C GLY A 14 -7.55 -5.91 12.98
N GLY A 15 -8.17 -6.20 14.10
CA GLY A 15 -9.46 -6.88 14.21
C GLY A 15 -9.93 -6.88 15.66
N ILE A 16 -11.23 -7.16 15.88
CA ILE A 16 -11.82 -7.13 17.23
C ILE A 16 -11.05 -8.01 18.22
N ALA A 17 -10.49 -9.14 17.78
CA ALA A 17 -9.73 -10.05 18.62
C ALA A 17 -8.37 -9.49 19.11
N ALA A 18 -7.94 -8.29 18.66
CA ALA A 18 -6.69 -7.67 19.08
C ALA A 18 -6.59 -7.44 20.59
N TYR A 19 -7.73 -7.23 21.31
CA TYR A 19 -7.73 -7.08 22.75
C TYR A 19 -7.20 -8.32 23.49
N LYS A 20 -7.40 -9.52 22.93
CA LYS A 20 -6.90 -10.78 23.52
C LYS A 20 -5.38 -10.86 23.52
N SER A 21 -4.71 -10.09 22.66
CA SER A 21 -3.24 -10.03 22.64
C SER A 21 -2.66 -9.38 23.89
N CYS A 22 -3.43 -8.52 24.58
CA CYS A 22 -3.03 -7.97 25.87
C CYS A 22 -2.99 -9.05 26.96
N GLU A 23 -3.99 -9.95 26.98
CA GLU A 23 -4.03 -11.09 27.88
C GLU A 23 -2.89 -12.07 27.57
N LEU A 24 -2.72 -12.39 26.28
CA LEU A 24 -1.65 -13.27 25.81
C LEU A 24 -0.27 -12.76 26.25
N LEU A 25 0.02 -11.47 26.05
CA LEU A 25 1.26 -10.84 26.49
C LEU A 25 1.50 -11.09 28.00
N ARG A 26 0.48 -10.87 28.83
CA ARG A 26 0.61 -11.10 30.30
C ARG A 26 0.83 -12.57 30.65
N LEU A 27 0.18 -13.49 29.92
CA LEU A 27 0.37 -14.93 30.14
C LEU A 27 1.79 -15.38 29.76
N LEU A 28 2.33 -14.87 28.64
CA LEU A 28 3.71 -15.13 28.22
C LEU A 28 4.72 -14.62 29.25
N GLN A 29 4.52 -13.40 29.76
CA GLN A 29 5.36 -12.83 30.83
C GLN A 29 5.28 -13.64 32.13
N LYS A 30 4.10 -14.15 32.51
CA LYS A 30 3.96 -15.04 33.67
C LYS A 30 4.73 -16.36 33.53
N LYS A 31 4.96 -16.79 32.27
CA LYS A 31 5.83 -17.94 31.95
C LYS A 31 7.32 -17.56 31.88
N GLY A 32 7.68 -16.33 32.20
CA GLY A 32 9.06 -15.84 32.22
C GLY A 32 9.60 -15.39 30.85
N ALA A 33 8.74 -15.20 29.85
CA ALA A 33 9.17 -14.69 28.54
C ALA A 33 9.33 -13.15 28.56
N GLU A 34 10.31 -12.66 27.80
CA GLU A 34 10.41 -11.25 27.42
C GLU A 34 9.57 -11.01 26.17
N VAL A 35 8.70 -9.99 26.17
CA VAL A 35 7.80 -9.74 25.05
C VAL A 35 7.99 -8.31 24.52
N ARG A 36 8.23 -8.17 23.20
CA ARG A 36 8.12 -6.90 22.47
C ARG A 36 6.95 -6.98 21.50
N VAL A 37 6.39 -5.83 21.14
CA VAL A 37 5.18 -5.76 20.32
C VAL A 37 5.40 -4.93 19.07
N CYS A 38 4.92 -5.41 17.93
CA CYS A 38 4.72 -4.63 16.71
C CYS A 38 3.24 -4.69 16.32
N MET A 39 2.72 -3.59 15.79
CA MET A 39 1.30 -3.47 15.43
C MET A 39 1.13 -2.93 14.02
N THR A 40 0.08 -3.43 13.35
CA THR A 40 -0.41 -2.74 12.15
C THR A 40 -1.14 -1.46 12.55
N GLU A 41 -1.24 -0.49 11.64
CA GLU A 41 -1.99 0.75 11.89
C GLU A 41 -3.46 0.47 12.23
N SER A 42 -4.10 -0.48 11.53
CA SER A 42 -5.47 -0.90 11.85
C SER A 42 -5.62 -1.52 13.25
N ALA A 43 -4.58 -2.16 13.79
CA ALA A 43 -4.63 -2.70 15.14
C ALA A 43 -4.71 -1.60 16.21
N THR A 44 -4.14 -0.43 15.95
CA THR A 44 -4.17 0.71 16.88
C THR A 44 -5.56 1.29 17.10
N GLN A 45 -6.50 1.01 16.18
CA GLN A 45 -7.90 1.41 16.30
C GLN A 45 -8.68 0.54 17.29
N PHE A 46 -8.21 -0.70 17.56
CA PHE A 46 -8.85 -1.63 18.50
C PHE A 46 -8.19 -1.59 19.88
N VAL A 47 -6.88 -1.44 19.93
CA VAL A 47 -6.11 -1.35 21.17
C VAL A 47 -5.04 -0.28 21.03
N ALA A 48 -5.04 0.69 21.93
CA ALA A 48 -4.04 1.76 21.90
C ALA A 48 -2.62 1.19 22.10
N PRO A 49 -1.62 1.64 21.33
CA PRO A 49 -0.22 1.23 21.49
C PRO A 49 0.31 1.41 22.93
N LEU A 50 -0.16 2.45 23.61
CA LEU A 50 0.19 2.73 25.01
C LEU A 50 -0.16 1.58 25.93
N THR A 51 -1.25 0.84 25.67
CA THR A 51 -1.64 -0.36 26.45
C THR A 51 -0.55 -1.42 26.37
N PHE A 52 -0.07 -1.73 25.16
CA PHE A 52 1.00 -2.72 24.98
C PHE A 52 2.35 -2.22 25.51
N ALA A 53 2.68 -0.94 25.31
CA ALA A 53 3.90 -0.36 25.88
C ALA A 53 3.93 -0.44 27.41
N SER A 54 2.79 -0.16 28.06
CA SER A 54 2.64 -0.24 29.52
C SER A 54 2.76 -1.68 30.05
N LEU A 55 2.19 -2.65 29.31
CA LEU A 55 2.24 -4.07 29.69
C LEU A 55 3.62 -4.69 29.45
N SER A 56 4.24 -4.42 28.30
CA SER A 56 5.55 -4.97 27.91
C SER A 56 6.73 -4.24 28.55
N LYS A 57 6.52 -3.01 29.05
CA LYS A 57 7.54 -2.06 29.48
C LYS A 57 8.57 -1.73 28.38
N CYS A 58 8.16 -1.90 27.14
CA CYS A 58 8.97 -1.64 25.94
C CYS A 58 8.19 -0.79 24.95
N PRO A 59 8.84 0.04 24.13
CA PRO A 59 8.20 0.74 23.02
C PRO A 59 7.59 -0.24 22.03
N VAL A 60 6.41 0.10 21.49
CA VAL A 60 5.73 -0.65 20.43
C VAL A 60 6.25 -0.20 19.08
N TYR A 61 6.57 -1.13 18.19
CA TYR A 61 6.95 -0.81 16.83
C TYR A 61 5.72 -0.52 15.97
N LEU A 62 5.64 0.72 15.45
CA LEU A 62 4.56 1.24 14.61
C LEU A 62 5.13 1.83 13.31
N LYS A 63 4.30 1.88 12.25
CA LYS A 63 4.69 2.50 10.97
C LYS A 63 4.84 4.03 11.07
N SER A 64 3.97 4.68 11.84
CA SER A 64 4.01 6.11 12.14
C SER A 64 4.78 6.35 13.43
N GLY A 65 6.10 6.21 13.41
CA GLY A 65 6.97 6.67 14.48
C GLY A 65 7.43 8.08 14.21
N ALA A 66 7.38 8.96 15.23
CA ALA A 66 8.10 10.22 15.21
C ALA A 66 9.57 10.00 14.84
N VAL A 67 10.25 11.04 14.38
CA VAL A 67 11.66 11.07 13.92
C VAL A 67 12.67 10.48 14.95
N GLU A 68 12.22 10.20 16.17
CA GLU A 68 12.97 9.47 17.21
C GLU A 68 12.92 7.94 17.07
N ALA A 69 12.16 7.40 16.12
CA ALA A 69 12.14 5.97 15.83
C ALA A 69 13.52 5.54 15.30
N ARG A 70 14.13 4.59 15.97
CA ARG A 70 15.41 4.00 15.56
C ARG A 70 15.27 3.51 14.11
N PRO A 71 16.13 3.95 13.17
CA PRO A 71 15.95 3.75 11.72
C PRO A 71 15.93 2.27 11.29
N PHE A 72 16.37 1.34 12.16
CA PHE A 72 16.49 -0.10 11.87
C PHE A 72 15.54 -0.98 12.69
N GLN A 73 14.43 -0.46 13.20
CA GLN A 73 13.49 -1.26 14.00
C GLN A 73 13.01 -2.52 13.30
N HIS A 74 12.78 -2.47 11.98
CA HIS A 74 12.39 -3.62 11.16
C HIS A 74 13.47 -4.73 11.08
N ILE A 75 14.69 -4.43 11.47
CA ILE A 75 15.81 -5.38 11.57
C ILE A 75 16.02 -5.78 13.03
N ASP A 76 15.99 -4.80 13.95
CA ASP A 76 16.31 -5.00 15.37
C ASP A 76 15.28 -5.88 16.09
N PHE A 77 13.98 -5.67 15.81
CA PHE A 77 12.91 -6.43 16.44
C PHE A 77 12.93 -7.91 16.05
N PRO A 78 13.00 -8.27 14.75
CA PRO A 78 13.11 -9.68 14.34
C PRO A 78 14.40 -10.36 14.80
N ARG A 79 15.56 -9.67 14.76
CA ARG A 79 16.85 -10.23 15.21
C ARG A 79 16.89 -10.46 16.72
N TRP A 80 16.18 -9.66 17.49
CA TRP A 80 16.09 -9.83 18.94
C TRP A 80 15.28 -11.06 19.32
N ALA A 81 14.32 -11.48 18.51
CA ALA A 81 13.33 -12.49 18.84
C ALA A 81 13.85 -13.91 18.66
N ASP A 82 13.57 -14.77 19.65
CA ASP A 82 13.71 -16.24 19.54
C ASP A 82 12.47 -16.88 18.88
N LEU A 83 11.35 -16.12 18.83
CA LEU A 83 10.05 -16.56 18.36
C LEU A 83 9.24 -15.36 17.89
N TYR A 84 8.59 -15.47 16.75
CA TYR A 84 7.64 -14.47 16.26
C TYR A 84 6.21 -15.03 16.26
N LEU A 85 5.32 -14.38 16.98
CA LEU A 85 3.93 -14.80 17.19
C LEU A 85 2.98 -13.72 16.68
N VAL A 86 2.18 -13.99 15.65
CA VAL A 86 1.18 -13.06 15.13
C VAL A 86 -0.20 -13.41 15.65
N VAL A 87 -0.74 -12.56 16.52
CA VAL A 87 -2.03 -12.76 17.22
C VAL A 87 -2.73 -11.41 17.43
N PRO A 88 -3.93 -11.24 16.88
CA PRO A 88 -4.56 -12.06 15.85
C PRO A 88 -3.87 -11.88 14.49
N ALA A 89 -4.00 -12.87 13.60
CA ALA A 89 -3.66 -12.74 12.19
C ALA A 89 -4.95 -12.62 11.36
N THR A 90 -5.21 -11.44 10.85
CA THR A 90 -6.36 -11.18 9.97
C THR A 90 -6.14 -11.74 8.56
N ALA A 91 -7.20 -11.87 7.76
CA ALA A 91 -7.09 -12.27 6.36
C ALA A 91 -6.12 -11.38 5.56
N ASN A 92 -6.09 -10.07 5.86
CA ASN A 92 -5.16 -9.13 5.24
C ASN A 92 -3.70 -9.46 5.59
N ALA A 93 -3.39 -9.66 6.87
CA ALA A 93 -2.03 -10.04 7.30
C ALA A 93 -1.59 -11.37 6.69
N ILE A 94 -2.48 -12.38 6.70
CA ILE A 94 -2.25 -13.69 6.07
C ILE A 94 -1.98 -13.56 4.58
N GLY A 95 -2.75 -12.73 3.88
CA GLY A 95 -2.55 -12.44 2.45
C GLY A 95 -1.20 -11.80 2.18
N LYS A 96 -0.80 -10.81 2.97
CA LYS A 96 0.51 -10.15 2.87
C LYS A 96 1.65 -11.14 3.07
N PHE A 97 1.59 -11.96 4.11
CA PHE A 97 2.62 -12.96 4.41
C PHE A 97 2.77 -13.97 3.27
N ALA A 98 1.64 -14.49 2.75
CA ALA A 98 1.65 -15.48 1.67
C ALA A 98 2.16 -14.92 0.34
N CYS A 99 1.97 -13.61 0.10
CA CYS A 99 2.38 -12.92 -1.13
C CYS A 99 3.71 -12.15 -1.00
N GLY A 100 4.38 -12.19 0.17
CA GLY A 100 5.65 -11.48 0.38
C GLY A 100 5.51 -9.96 0.46
N ILE A 101 4.34 -9.43 0.86
CA ILE A 101 4.11 -8.00 1.01
C ILE A 101 4.56 -7.57 2.42
N ALA A 102 5.45 -6.58 2.51
CA ALA A 102 6.08 -6.10 3.74
C ALA A 102 5.94 -4.58 3.88
N ASP A 103 4.71 -4.07 3.95
CA ASP A 103 4.35 -2.65 3.93
C ASP A 103 3.94 -2.07 5.30
N ASP A 104 3.89 -2.91 6.34
CA ASP A 104 3.62 -2.54 7.72
C ASP A 104 4.56 -3.25 8.72
N PRO A 105 4.66 -2.79 9.98
CA PRO A 105 5.59 -3.37 10.96
C PRO A 105 5.45 -4.88 11.16
N VAL A 106 4.23 -5.40 11.10
CA VAL A 106 3.96 -6.82 11.33
C VAL A 106 4.43 -7.66 10.13
N SER A 107 4.13 -7.21 8.92
CA SER A 107 4.57 -7.88 7.70
C SER A 107 6.07 -7.73 7.44
N LEU A 108 6.68 -6.57 7.75
CA LEU A 108 8.13 -6.35 7.70
C LEU A 108 8.87 -7.30 8.65
N CYS A 109 8.40 -7.42 9.91
CA CYS A 109 8.96 -8.35 10.87
C CYS A 109 8.79 -9.80 10.41
N PHE A 110 7.68 -10.16 9.77
CA PHE A 110 7.44 -11.50 9.26
C PHE A 110 8.45 -11.89 8.17
N MET A 111 8.74 -10.97 7.26
CA MET A 111 9.69 -11.18 6.15
C MET A 111 11.15 -11.21 6.61
N SER A 112 11.52 -10.41 7.63
CA SER A 112 12.90 -10.29 8.10
C SER A 112 13.25 -11.21 9.27
N CYS A 113 12.30 -12.02 9.76
CA CYS A 113 12.48 -12.90 10.91
C CYS A 113 13.07 -14.24 10.49
N ASN A 114 14.19 -14.63 11.10
CA ASN A 114 14.83 -15.93 10.93
C ASN A 114 14.45 -16.96 12.02
N CYS A 115 13.65 -16.55 13.00
CA CYS A 115 13.17 -17.43 14.07
C CYS A 115 11.86 -18.13 13.68
N PRO A 116 11.43 -19.17 14.43
CA PRO A 116 10.12 -19.80 14.23
C PRO A 116 8.98 -18.79 14.31
N ARG A 117 8.05 -18.88 13.36
CA ARG A 117 6.88 -17.98 13.20
C ARG A 117 5.60 -18.75 13.48
N PHE A 118 4.72 -18.17 14.27
CA PHE A 118 3.43 -18.76 14.62
C PHE A 118 2.33 -17.75 14.27
N ILE A 119 1.31 -18.23 13.58
CA ILE A 119 0.23 -17.40 13.04
C ILE A 119 -1.07 -17.91 13.65
N ALA A 120 -1.80 -17.07 14.39
CA ALA A 120 -3.12 -17.37 14.94
C ALA A 120 -4.22 -16.66 14.14
N PRO A 121 -4.89 -17.33 13.19
CA PRO A 121 -5.92 -16.72 12.35
C PRO A 121 -7.12 -16.25 13.19
N ALA A 122 -7.69 -15.07 12.82
CA ALA A 122 -8.92 -14.56 13.38
C ALA A 122 -9.68 -13.72 12.35
N MET A 123 -10.87 -14.18 11.94
CA MET A 123 -11.75 -13.53 10.97
C MET A 123 -13.14 -14.13 11.01
N ASN A 124 -14.13 -13.55 10.32
CA ASN A 124 -15.46 -14.15 10.24
C ASN A 124 -15.47 -15.45 9.40
N VAL A 125 -16.56 -16.23 9.52
CA VAL A 125 -16.70 -17.54 8.87
C VAL A 125 -16.59 -17.45 7.34
N ALA A 126 -17.21 -16.45 6.73
CA ALA A 126 -17.20 -16.28 5.28
C ALA A 126 -15.78 -15.98 4.77
N MET A 127 -15.04 -15.11 5.45
CA MET A 127 -13.63 -14.81 5.13
C MET A 127 -12.75 -16.05 5.29
N PHE A 128 -12.89 -16.78 6.41
CA PHE A 128 -12.10 -17.98 6.68
C PHE A 128 -12.32 -19.07 5.62
N ASN A 129 -13.56 -19.19 5.14
CA ASN A 129 -13.93 -20.16 4.11
C ASN A 129 -13.67 -19.70 2.68
N SER A 130 -13.27 -18.44 2.46
CA SER A 130 -12.98 -17.96 1.13
C SER A 130 -11.82 -18.74 0.48
N PRO A 131 -11.89 -19.02 -0.84
CA PRO A 131 -10.81 -19.71 -1.56
C PRO A 131 -9.47 -19.01 -1.44
N ALA A 132 -9.47 -17.67 -1.39
CA ALA A 132 -8.26 -16.86 -1.26
C ALA A 132 -7.57 -17.09 0.09
N VAL A 133 -8.32 -17.05 1.20
CA VAL A 133 -7.76 -17.27 2.54
C VAL A 133 -7.28 -18.72 2.69
N LYS A 134 -8.05 -19.70 2.22
CA LYS A 134 -7.64 -21.12 2.26
C LYS A 134 -6.32 -21.35 1.51
N ARG A 135 -6.21 -20.82 0.29
CA ARG A 135 -4.97 -20.87 -0.50
C ARG A 135 -3.79 -20.23 0.24
N ASN A 136 -4.00 -19.05 0.83
CA ASN A 136 -2.94 -18.32 1.52
C ASN A 136 -2.49 -19.05 2.81
N LEU A 137 -3.43 -19.62 3.57
CA LEU A 137 -3.11 -20.45 4.74
C LEU A 137 -2.33 -21.70 4.36
N GLU A 138 -2.68 -22.35 3.24
CA GLU A 138 -1.96 -23.52 2.74
C GLU A 138 -0.54 -23.16 2.29
N ALA A 139 -0.37 -22.04 1.58
CA ALA A 139 0.94 -21.52 1.22
C ALA A 139 1.81 -21.27 2.46
N LEU A 140 1.26 -20.65 3.50
CA LEU A 140 1.99 -20.37 4.75
C LEU A 140 2.36 -21.63 5.53
N ARG A 141 1.56 -22.72 5.44
CA ARG A 141 1.91 -24.03 6.03
C ARG A 141 3.11 -24.66 5.33
N GLY A 142 3.32 -24.34 4.05
CA GLY A 142 4.49 -24.76 3.27
C GLY A 142 5.76 -23.95 3.55
N PHE A 143 5.67 -22.81 4.24
CA PHE A 143 6.85 -21.98 4.52
C PHE A 143 7.70 -22.61 5.64
N GLU A 144 9.00 -22.67 5.41
CA GLU A 144 9.95 -23.13 6.43
C GLU A 144 9.82 -22.28 7.71
N ASN A 145 9.95 -22.91 8.87
CA ASN A 145 9.86 -22.27 10.19
C ASN A 145 8.54 -21.50 10.44
N THR A 146 7.46 -21.85 9.72
CA THR A 146 6.16 -21.19 9.89
C THR A 146 5.09 -22.20 10.29
N THR A 147 4.36 -21.89 11.35
CA THR A 147 3.25 -22.73 11.83
C THR A 147 1.97 -21.91 11.90
N VAL A 148 0.94 -22.40 11.24
CA VAL A 148 -0.40 -21.83 11.32
C VAL A 148 -1.16 -22.58 12.42
N LEU A 149 -1.54 -21.84 13.48
CA LEU A 149 -2.35 -22.39 14.58
C LEU A 149 -3.77 -22.67 14.08
N GLU A 150 -4.39 -23.70 14.62
CA GLU A 150 -5.78 -24.03 14.29
C GLU A 150 -6.74 -22.96 14.83
N SER A 151 -7.72 -22.62 14.01
CA SER A 151 -8.82 -21.73 14.41
C SER A 151 -10.00 -22.60 14.85
N PRO A 152 -10.35 -22.61 16.15
CA PRO A 152 -11.44 -23.44 16.62
C PRO A 152 -12.78 -22.98 16.03
N ALA A 153 -13.72 -23.92 15.88
CA ALA A 153 -15.10 -23.57 15.60
C ALA A 153 -15.77 -23.06 16.88
N GLY A 154 -16.60 -22.02 16.75
CA GLY A 154 -17.32 -21.45 17.89
C GLY A 154 -18.07 -20.20 17.48
N GLU A 155 -18.74 -19.59 18.45
CA GLU A 155 -19.42 -18.31 18.25
C GLU A 155 -18.39 -17.19 18.10
N LEU A 156 -18.56 -16.39 17.04
CA LEU A 156 -17.74 -15.25 16.68
C LEU A 156 -18.38 -13.95 17.22
N ALA A 157 -17.60 -12.88 17.27
CA ALA A 157 -18.08 -11.57 17.74
C ALA A 157 -19.26 -10.99 16.93
N CYS A 158 -19.48 -11.48 15.70
CA CYS A 158 -20.63 -11.13 14.86
C CYS A 158 -21.86 -12.01 15.09
N GLY A 159 -21.82 -12.96 16.03
CA GLY A 159 -22.91 -13.91 16.32
C GLY A 159 -22.96 -15.13 15.39
N GLU A 160 -22.09 -15.22 14.37
CA GLU A 160 -21.97 -16.42 13.54
C GLU A 160 -21.27 -17.56 14.31
N VAL A 161 -21.67 -18.80 14.02
CA VAL A 161 -21.03 -20.00 14.58
C VAL A 161 -20.27 -20.72 13.47
N GLY A 162 -18.94 -20.91 13.67
CA GLY A 162 -18.10 -21.59 12.67
C GLY A 162 -16.62 -21.42 12.93
N GLN A 163 -15.80 -21.79 11.95
CA GLN A 163 -14.34 -21.60 12.01
C GLN A 163 -13.98 -20.13 11.74
N GLY A 164 -12.85 -19.67 12.31
CA GLY A 164 -12.37 -18.30 12.17
C GLY A 164 -12.19 -17.59 13.51
N ARG A 165 -12.61 -18.22 14.62
CA ARG A 165 -12.40 -17.71 15.98
C ARG A 165 -10.92 -17.79 16.35
N LEU A 166 -10.42 -16.74 17.00
CA LEU A 166 -9.07 -16.75 17.55
C LEU A 166 -8.96 -17.83 18.63
N LEU A 167 -7.90 -18.62 18.57
CA LEU A 167 -7.52 -19.56 19.64
C LEU A 167 -7.34 -18.78 20.95
N GLU A 168 -7.84 -19.33 22.05
CA GLU A 168 -7.79 -18.64 23.34
C GLU A 168 -6.34 -18.42 23.82
N PRO A 169 -6.01 -17.26 24.41
CA PRO A 169 -4.64 -16.93 24.82
C PRO A 169 -3.98 -17.99 25.68
N ALA A 170 -4.74 -18.61 26.61
CA ALA A 170 -4.23 -19.69 27.45
C ALA A 170 -3.90 -20.96 26.67
N GLU A 171 -4.64 -21.26 25.62
CA GLU A 171 -4.38 -22.40 24.72
C GLU A 171 -3.17 -22.15 23.83
N ILE A 172 -3.01 -20.93 23.34
CA ILE A 172 -1.80 -20.52 22.58
C ILE A 172 -0.55 -20.74 23.44
N VAL A 173 -0.58 -20.32 24.72
CA VAL A 173 0.55 -20.53 25.64
C VAL A 173 0.80 -22.00 25.91
N LYS A 174 -0.23 -22.82 26.14
CA LYS A 174 -0.09 -24.26 26.31
C LYS A 174 0.49 -24.92 25.07
N TRP A 175 0.10 -24.47 23.90
CA TRP A 175 0.61 -24.97 22.64
C TRP A 175 2.10 -24.64 22.48
N LEU A 176 2.50 -23.40 22.78
CA LEU A 176 3.90 -22.95 22.73
C LEU A 176 4.79 -23.66 23.76
N ASP A 177 4.30 -23.94 24.97
CA ASP A 177 5.08 -24.61 26.02
C ASP A 177 5.12 -26.15 25.87
N GLY A 178 4.40 -26.69 24.87
CA GLY A 178 4.39 -28.13 24.58
C GLY A 178 3.50 -28.97 25.48
N SER A 179 2.60 -28.33 26.25
CA SER A 179 1.65 -28.99 27.15
C SER A 179 0.43 -29.60 26.46
N THR A 180 0.28 -29.37 25.14
CA THR A 180 -0.76 -29.97 24.29
C THR A 180 -0.10 -30.80 23.19
N SER A 181 -0.50 -32.07 23.07
CA SER A 181 -0.17 -32.93 21.94
C SER A 181 -1.03 -32.53 20.74
N SER A 182 -0.51 -31.72 19.84
CA SER A 182 -1.13 -31.47 18.51
C SER A 182 -0.61 -32.49 17.50
N PRO A 183 -1.45 -32.99 16.57
CA PRO A 183 -1.14 -34.18 15.77
C PRO A 183 -0.08 -34.02 14.66
N THR A 184 0.48 -32.85 14.42
CA THR A 184 1.45 -32.68 13.33
C THR A 184 2.50 -31.61 13.63
N LEU A 185 3.48 -31.95 14.45
CA LEU A 185 4.79 -31.29 14.44
C LEU A 185 5.76 -32.13 13.60
N PRO A 186 6.47 -31.56 12.61
CA PRO A 186 7.66 -32.22 12.08
C PRO A 186 8.67 -32.36 13.23
N ARG A 187 9.04 -33.61 13.55
CA ARG A 187 10.06 -33.95 14.55
C ARG A 187 11.45 -33.56 14.01
N SER A 188 11.80 -32.29 14.03
CA SER A 188 13.20 -31.85 13.91
C SER A 188 13.36 -30.38 14.29
N LEU A 189 13.21 -30.07 15.56
CA LEU A 189 13.73 -28.84 16.16
C LEU A 189 14.68 -29.24 17.31
N SER A 190 15.75 -29.98 16.97
CA SER A 190 16.93 -30.00 17.82
C SER A 190 17.77 -28.78 17.44
N LEU A 191 17.86 -27.83 18.35
CA LEU A 191 18.82 -26.75 18.32
C LEU A 191 20.23 -27.30 18.47
N SER A 192 20.83 -27.80 17.39
CA SER A 192 22.29 -27.99 17.31
C SER A 192 22.89 -26.64 16.89
N LYS A 193 23.69 -26.07 17.79
CA LYS A 193 24.66 -25.04 17.43
C LYS A 193 25.70 -25.69 16.51
N GLY A 194 25.39 -25.84 15.24
CA GLY A 194 26.31 -26.20 14.20
C GLY A 194 26.61 -24.94 13.37
N ASN A 195 27.88 -24.77 13.04
CA ASN A 195 28.38 -23.71 12.16
C ASN A 195 27.45 -23.53 10.97
N ALA A 196 27.01 -22.28 10.75
CA ALA A 196 26.22 -21.94 9.58
C ALA A 196 26.98 -22.36 8.34
N PRO A 197 26.39 -23.20 7.45
CA PRO A 197 26.95 -23.36 6.12
C PRO A 197 26.90 -21.97 5.45
N GLU A 198 27.97 -21.65 4.70
CA GLU A 198 27.95 -20.49 3.81
C GLU A 198 26.63 -20.50 3.02
N PRO A 199 25.93 -19.36 2.92
CA PRO A 199 24.72 -19.33 2.15
C PRO A 199 25.04 -19.78 0.73
N PRO A 200 24.25 -20.69 0.13
CA PRO A 200 24.41 -21.01 -1.27
C PRO A 200 24.38 -19.67 -2.01
N ALA A 201 25.36 -19.44 -2.88
CA ALA A 201 25.36 -18.30 -3.76
C ALA A 201 24.00 -18.27 -4.45
N PHE A 202 23.16 -17.31 -4.05
CA PHE A 202 21.95 -17.03 -4.81
C PHE A 202 22.43 -16.79 -6.23
N PRO A 203 21.88 -17.45 -7.25
CA PRO A 203 22.10 -17.01 -8.60
C PRO A 203 21.70 -15.54 -8.59
N VAL A 204 22.66 -14.68 -8.94
CA VAL A 204 22.37 -13.29 -9.28
C VAL A 204 21.14 -13.37 -10.15
N ALA A 205 20.09 -12.64 -9.75
CA ALA A 205 18.86 -12.60 -10.50
C ALA A 205 19.27 -12.28 -11.95
N GLN A 206 19.38 -13.33 -12.75
CA GLN A 206 19.30 -13.19 -14.19
C GLN A 206 17.91 -12.60 -14.38
N ASP A 207 17.85 -11.47 -15.06
CA ASP A 207 16.64 -10.79 -15.44
C ASP A 207 15.60 -11.84 -15.85
N ILE A 208 14.71 -12.20 -14.91
CA ILE A 208 13.48 -12.86 -15.23
C ILE A 208 12.66 -11.74 -15.85
N GLU A 209 12.83 -11.56 -17.16
CA GLU A 209 11.80 -10.85 -17.91
C GLU A 209 10.47 -11.46 -17.49
N PRO A 210 9.54 -10.66 -16.91
CA PRO A 210 8.21 -11.17 -16.63
C PRO A 210 7.74 -11.76 -17.95
N THR A 211 7.44 -13.06 -18.00
CA THR A 211 6.81 -13.69 -19.16
C THR A 211 5.41 -13.06 -19.26
N LEU A 212 5.37 -11.89 -19.90
CA LEU A 212 4.15 -11.15 -20.20
C LEU A 212 3.26 -12.09 -21.01
N ASP A 213 2.11 -12.42 -20.42
CA ASP A 213 1.12 -13.24 -21.10
C ASP A 213 0.66 -12.53 -22.39
N LYS A 214 1.12 -13.02 -23.53
CA LYS A 214 0.84 -12.45 -24.85
C LYS A 214 -0.63 -12.47 -25.21
N THR A 215 -1.46 -13.17 -24.45
CA THR A 215 -2.92 -13.25 -24.65
C THR A 215 -3.66 -12.09 -23.98
N LEU A 216 -2.99 -11.34 -23.09
CA LEU A 216 -3.63 -10.22 -22.40
C LEU A 216 -3.87 -9.04 -23.35
N PRO A 217 -5.02 -8.35 -23.23
CA PRO A 217 -5.42 -7.26 -24.13
C PRO A 217 -4.45 -6.09 -24.20
N GLY A 218 -3.66 -5.86 -23.15
CA GLY A 218 -2.67 -4.77 -23.06
C GLY A 218 -1.26 -5.15 -23.54
N TYR A 219 -1.06 -6.38 -24.02
CA TYR A 219 0.25 -6.84 -24.44
C TYR A 219 0.85 -5.97 -25.55
N GLY A 220 2.09 -5.52 -25.35
CA GLY A 220 2.81 -4.65 -26.29
C GLY A 220 2.36 -3.19 -26.28
N LYS A 221 1.42 -2.80 -25.40
CA LYS A 221 0.97 -1.42 -25.21
C LYS A 221 1.62 -0.78 -23.99
N LYS A 222 1.97 0.50 -24.10
CA LYS A 222 2.64 1.26 -23.05
C LYS A 222 1.68 2.26 -22.40
N VAL A 223 1.65 2.31 -21.09
CA VAL A 223 0.94 3.34 -20.34
C VAL A 223 1.91 4.16 -19.50
N LEU A 224 1.76 5.48 -19.53
CA LEU A 224 2.47 6.41 -18.67
C LEU A 224 1.48 7.08 -17.72
N ILE A 225 1.75 7.00 -16.42
CA ILE A 225 0.88 7.53 -15.36
C ILE A 225 1.64 8.61 -14.59
N THR A 226 1.01 9.75 -14.30
CA THR A 226 1.55 10.70 -13.32
C THR A 226 0.96 10.41 -11.93
N ALA A 227 1.77 10.51 -10.88
CA ALA A 227 1.38 10.11 -9.54
C ALA A 227 1.92 11.03 -8.44
N GLY A 228 1.29 10.97 -7.26
CA GLY A 228 1.73 11.70 -6.08
C GLY A 228 1.38 13.18 -6.13
N ARG A 229 2.10 13.97 -5.35
CA ARG A 229 2.00 15.44 -5.32
C ARG A 229 3.29 16.07 -5.86
N THR A 230 3.24 17.36 -6.17
CA THR A 230 4.47 18.14 -6.39
C THR A 230 4.77 19.02 -5.18
N GLU A 231 6.03 19.33 -4.97
CA GLU A 231 6.53 20.18 -3.90
C GLU A 231 7.28 21.35 -4.51
N GLU A 232 6.71 22.56 -4.36
CA GLU A 232 7.24 23.79 -4.92
C GLU A 232 8.02 24.53 -3.84
N ALA A 233 9.34 24.51 -3.93
CA ALA A 233 10.21 25.04 -2.89
C ALA A 233 9.99 26.54 -2.64
N ILE A 234 9.82 26.93 -1.38
CA ILE A 234 9.94 28.32 -0.90
C ILE A 234 11.38 28.61 -0.51
N ASP A 235 11.99 27.65 0.19
CA ASP A 235 13.39 27.64 0.59
C ASP A 235 13.84 26.15 0.75
N PRO A 236 15.06 25.83 1.15
CA PRO A 236 15.52 24.44 1.30
C PRO A 236 14.71 23.59 2.29
N VAL A 237 13.87 24.20 3.14
CA VAL A 237 13.14 23.53 4.22
C VAL A 237 11.62 23.54 4.00
N ARG A 238 11.08 24.60 3.40
CA ARG A 238 9.63 24.82 3.25
C ARG A 238 9.22 24.81 1.78
N TYR A 239 8.03 24.28 1.53
CA TYR A 239 7.45 24.16 0.19
C TYR A 239 5.92 24.33 0.20
N ILE A 240 5.36 24.63 -0.94
CA ILE A 240 3.92 24.59 -1.23
C ILE A 240 3.62 23.25 -1.88
N SER A 241 2.55 22.60 -1.48
CA SER A 241 2.15 21.30 -2.04
C SER A 241 0.66 21.03 -1.89
N ASN A 242 0.14 20.13 -2.71
CA ASN A 242 -1.21 19.59 -2.62
C ASN A 242 -1.25 18.36 -1.70
N ARG A 243 -2.42 18.05 -1.12
CA ARG A 243 -2.61 16.79 -0.39
C ARG A 243 -2.79 15.66 -1.40
N SER A 244 -1.96 14.63 -1.34
CA SER A 244 -2.11 13.39 -2.12
C SER A 244 -1.34 12.26 -1.48
N SER A 245 -1.98 11.10 -1.30
CA SER A 245 -1.33 9.88 -0.82
C SER A 245 -0.76 9.01 -1.95
N GLY A 246 -1.16 9.24 -3.21
CA GLY A 246 -0.78 8.44 -4.37
C GLY A 246 -1.56 7.13 -4.55
N LYS A 247 -2.44 6.74 -3.61
CA LYS A 247 -3.18 5.47 -3.64
C LYS A 247 -3.96 5.24 -4.94
N THR A 248 -4.58 6.27 -5.51
CA THR A 248 -5.34 6.15 -6.77
C THR A 248 -4.42 5.78 -7.93
N ALA A 249 -3.27 6.43 -8.06
CA ALA A 249 -2.30 6.12 -9.10
C ALA A 249 -1.73 4.70 -8.97
N VAL A 250 -1.53 4.22 -7.73
CA VAL A 250 -1.11 2.83 -7.47
C VAL A 250 -2.18 1.84 -7.92
N ALA A 251 -3.47 2.08 -7.63
CA ALA A 251 -4.56 1.23 -8.09
C ALA A 251 -4.64 1.19 -9.63
N ILE A 252 -4.49 2.35 -10.28
CA ILE A 252 -4.48 2.46 -11.76
C ILE A 252 -3.30 1.68 -12.33
N ALA A 253 -2.08 1.88 -11.82
CA ALA A 253 -0.88 1.18 -12.28
C ALA A 253 -1.01 -0.34 -12.12
N ALA A 254 -1.50 -0.81 -10.98
CA ALA A 254 -1.73 -2.24 -10.73
C ALA A 254 -2.75 -2.84 -11.71
N THR A 255 -3.85 -2.13 -12.02
CA THR A 255 -4.89 -2.60 -12.94
C THR A 255 -4.40 -2.64 -14.39
N PHE A 256 -3.63 -1.66 -14.84
CA PHE A 256 -2.98 -1.69 -16.17
C PHE A 256 -1.97 -2.83 -16.26
N LEU A 257 -1.14 -3.01 -15.23
CA LEU A 257 -0.14 -4.10 -15.18
C LEU A 257 -0.84 -5.48 -15.25
N ALA A 258 -1.88 -5.69 -14.45
CA ALA A 258 -2.70 -6.92 -14.49
C ALA A 258 -3.39 -7.15 -15.84
N SER A 259 -3.58 -6.10 -16.62
CA SER A 259 -4.13 -6.15 -17.99
C SER A 259 -3.07 -6.36 -19.07
N GLY A 260 -1.79 -6.51 -18.70
CA GLY A 260 -0.68 -6.82 -19.62
C GLY A 260 0.00 -5.61 -20.25
N PHE A 261 -0.29 -4.38 -19.80
CA PHE A 261 0.41 -3.18 -20.27
C PHE A 261 1.82 -3.09 -19.67
N ASP A 262 2.74 -2.51 -20.43
CA ASP A 262 4.02 -2.01 -19.93
C ASP A 262 3.75 -0.67 -19.21
N VAL A 263 3.97 -0.65 -17.89
CA VAL A 263 3.55 0.46 -17.01
C VAL A 263 4.74 1.29 -16.58
N SER A 264 4.77 2.55 -16.98
CA SER A 264 5.71 3.57 -16.51
C SER A 264 4.97 4.63 -15.68
N VAL A 265 5.62 5.12 -14.64
CA VAL A 265 5.07 6.15 -13.74
C VAL A 265 6.08 7.27 -13.53
N VAL A 266 5.63 8.52 -13.67
CA VAL A 266 6.35 9.70 -13.19
C VAL A 266 5.72 10.10 -11.86
N ALA A 267 6.44 9.88 -10.76
CA ALA A 267 5.92 10.02 -9.40
C ALA A 267 6.60 11.16 -8.64
N GLY A 268 5.81 12.14 -8.21
CA GLY A 268 6.19 13.07 -7.16
C GLY A 268 6.16 12.40 -5.77
N PRO A 269 6.44 13.15 -4.69
CA PRO A 269 6.36 12.65 -3.33
C PRO A 269 5.00 12.04 -3.02
N MET A 270 4.98 10.82 -2.48
CA MET A 270 3.78 10.06 -2.13
C MET A 270 4.10 8.99 -1.08
N GLU A 271 3.08 8.51 -0.39
CA GLU A 271 3.21 7.51 0.67
C GLU A 271 3.01 6.08 0.16
N ALA A 272 2.16 5.91 -0.87
CA ALA A 272 1.85 4.60 -1.42
C ALA A 272 2.98 4.12 -2.34
N GLU A 273 3.22 2.80 -2.38
CA GLU A 273 4.24 2.16 -3.22
C GLU A 273 3.60 1.42 -4.39
N PHE A 274 4.29 1.39 -5.52
CA PHE A 274 3.85 0.67 -6.72
C PHE A 274 4.20 -0.81 -6.61
N PRO A 275 3.39 -1.70 -7.22
CA PRO A 275 3.74 -3.12 -7.31
C PRO A 275 5.00 -3.34 -8.16
N GLY A 276 5.65 -4.51 -7.98
CA GLY A 276 6.75 -4.91 -8.85
C GLY A 276 6.33 -4.98 -10.32
N GLY A 277 7.25 -4.67 -11.24
CA GLY A 277 6.99 -4.60 -12.68
C GLY A 277 6.55 -3.22 -13.19
N VAL A 278 6.45 -2.21 -12.33
CA VAL A 278 6.19 -0.81 -12.71
C VAL A 278 7.50 -0.03 -12.77
N HIS A 279 7.75 0.65 -13.88
CA HIS A 279 8.91 1.51 -14.05
C HIS A 279 8.66 2.90 -13.47
N VAL A 280 9.34 3.26 -12.37
CA VAL A 280 9.08 4.51 -11.65
C VAL A 280 10.20 5.53 -11.83
N THR A 281 9.87 6.70 -12.38
CA THR A 281 10.72 7.89 -12.43
C THR A 281 10.32 8.85 -11.30
N ARG A 282 11.19 9.11 -10.33
CA ARG A 282 10.92 10.01 -9.22
C ARG A 282 11.26 11.45 -9.58
N VAL A 283 10.34 12.36 -9.24
CA VAL A 283 10.47 13.81 -9.45
C VAL A 283 10.02 14.54 -8.19
N LYS A 284 10.26 15.86 -8.13
CA LYS A 284 9.88 16.63 -6.94
C LYS A 284 8.93 17.78 -7.28
N SER A 285 9.30 18.64 -8.21
CA SER A 285 8.50 19.81 -8.60
C SER A 285 7.59 19.54 -9.80
N ALA A 286 6.65 20.46 -10.06
CA ALA A 286 5.81 20.45 -11.25
C ALA A 286 6.63 20.58 -12.54
N CYS A 287 7.70 21.37 -12.51
CA CYS A 287 8.61 21.51 -13.65
C CYS A 287 9.38 20.22 -13.95
N ASP A 288 9.85 19.51 -12.89
CA ASP A 288 10.53 18.23 -13.07
C ASP A 288 9.55 17.18 -13.62
N MET A 289 8.32 17.14 -13.10
CA MET A 289 7.28 16.25 -13.57
C MET A 289 6.92 16.53 -15.02
N HIS A 290 6.74 17.78 -15.40
CA HIS A 290 6.48 18.20 -16.77
C HIS A 290 7.57 17.73 -17.74
N ALA A 291 8.83 17.99 -17.43
CA ALA A 291 9.96 17.57 -18.25
C ALA A 291 10.04 16.03 -18.39
N ALA A 292 9.87 15.29 -17.28
CA ALA A 292 9.92 13.84 -17.29
C ALA A 292 8.75 13.21 -18.07
N VAL A 293 7.54 13.79 -17.95
CA VAL A 293 6.36 13.31 -18.68
C VAL A 293 6.52 13.54 -20.18
N LEU A 294 6.90 14.74 -20.62
CA LEU A 294 7.06 15.03 -22.04
C LEU A 294 8.15 14.18 -22.70
N ALA A 295 9.22 13.85 -21.97
CA ALA A 295 10.28 12.98 -22.48
C ALA A 295 9.78 11.54 -22.74
N GLN A 296 8.85 11.03 -21.93
CA GLN A 296 8.34 9.64 -22.00
C GLN A 296 7.01 9.53 -22.76
N ALA A 297 6.21 10.59 -22.81
CA ALA A 297 4.87 10.58 -23.39
C ALA A 297 4.83 10.20 -24.86
N LYS A 298 5.87 10.54 -25.63
CA LYS A 298 5.94 10.29 -27.09
C LYS A 298 5.78 8.82 -27.47
N ASP A 299 6.24 7.91 -26.62
CA ASP A 299 6.24 6.46 -26.85
C ASP A 299 5.06 5.73 -26.19
N ALA A 300 4.28 6.41 -25.35
CA ALA A 300 3.15 5.83 -24.65
C ALA A 300 1.91 5.71 -25.56
N ASP A 301 1.15 4.62 -25.38
CA ASP A 301 -0.15 4.42 -26.04
C ASP A 301 -1.29 5.04 -25.19
N VAL A 302 -1.08 5.10 -23.88
CA VAL A 302 -2.03 5.69 -22.93
C VAL A 302 -1.30 6.63 -21.98
N LEU A 303 -1.86 7.81 -21.73
CA LEU A 303 -1.44 8.74 -20.68
C LEU A 303 -2.53 8.90 -19.65
N VAL A 304 -2.19 8.76 -18.37
CA VAL A 304 -3.12 8.99 -17.26
C VAL A 304 -2.55 10.04 -16.30
N HIS A 305 -3.14 11.22 -16.30
CA HIS A 305 -2.68 12.37 -15.50
C HIS A 305 -3.37 12.37 -14.12
N CYS A 306 -2.89 11.53 -13.18
CA CYS A 306 -3.48 11.34 -11.84
C CYS A 306 -2.75 12.11 -10.72
N ALA A 307 -1.60 12.75 -11.01
CA ALA A 307 -0.84 13.49 -10.02
C ALA A 307 -1.58 14.76 -9.54
N ALA A 308 -1.41 15.10 -8.26
CA ALA A 308 -1.86 16.35 -7.66
C ALA A 308 -0.80 17.45 -7.84
N VAL A 309 -0.69 17.95 -9.06
CA VAL A 309 0.27 18.98 -9.44
C VAL A 309 -0.17 20.33 -8.88
N ALA A 310 0.76 21.09 -8.27
CA ALA A 310 0.48 22.44 -7.82
C ALA A 310 0.31 23.38 -9.02
N ASP A 311 -0.73 24.23 -8.99
CA ASP A 311 -1.01 25.20 -10.07
C ASP A 311 0.02 26.33 -10.10
N TYR A 312 0.61 26.65 -8.95
CA TYR A 312 1.55 27.77 -8.78
C TYR A 312 2.80 27.34 -8.04
N ARG A 313 3.92 28.01 -8.35
CA ARG A 313 5.19 27.88 -7.63
C ARG A 313 5.75 29.24 -7.22
N PRO A 314 6.59 29.35 -6.18
CA PRO A 314 7.33 30.58 -5.90
C PRO A 314 8.16 30.99 -7.11
N LYS A 315 8.08 32.28 -7.48
CA LYS A 315 8.83 32.84 -8.63
C LYS A 315 10.34 32.76 -8.42
N ALA A 316 10.78 32.98 -7.19
CA ALA A 316 12.17 32.97 -6.77
C ALA A 316 12.31 32.24 -5.42
N PRO A 317 12.53 30.92 -5.42
CA PRO A 317 12.81 30.19 -4.18
C PRO A 317 14.14 30.67 -3.57
N ALA A 318 14.16 30.82 -2.25
CA ALA A 318 15.37 31.24 -1.55
C ALA A 318 16.38 30.06 -1.49
N ASN A 319 17.67 30.37 -1.70
CA ASN A 319 18.74 29.39 -1.62
C ASN A 319 19.09 28.98 -0.17
N GLU A 320 18.72 29.81 0.80
CA GLU A 320 18.91 29.57 2.22
C GLU A 320 17.57 29.61 2.97
N LYS A 321 17.51 28.96 4.13
CA LYS A 321 16.33 29.00 4.99
C LYS A 321 16.00 30.44 5.37
N ILE A 322 14.81 30.90 5.03
CA ILE A 322 14.31 32.23 5.41
C ILE A 322 14.21 32.29 6.94
N LYS A 323 14.98 33.19 7.56
CA LYS A 323 14.97 33.37 9.01
C LYS A 323 13.71 34.10 9.44
N ASP A 324 13.18 33.74 10.62
CA ASP A 324 12.03 34.41 11.20
C ASP A 324 12.44 35.84 11.60
N SER A 325 11.85 36.83 10.92
CA SER A 325 12.03 38.25 11.22
C SER A 325 10.87 38.82 12.05
N ARG A 326 9.87 37.96 12.43
CA ARG A 326 8.56 38.34 13.03
C ARG A 326 7.81 39.39 12.22
N SER A 327 8.09 39.47 10.93
CA SER A 327 7.42 40.32 9.96
C SER A 327 6.62 39.45 8.98
N GLN A 328 5.72 40.09 8.25
CA GLN A 328 4.94 39.43 7.21
C GLN A 328 5.88 38.88 6.12
N LEU A 329 5.70 37.60 5.72
CA LEU A 329 6.33 37.02 4.56
C LEU A 329 5.37 37.11 3.35
N VAL A 330 5.80 37.78 2.29
CA VAL A 330 5.07 37.84 1.02
C VAL A 330 5.79 36.97 0.01
N LEU A 331 5.03 36.05 -0.62
CA LEU A 331 5.54 35.19 -1.68
C LEU A 331 4.89 35.59 -3.02
N GLU A 332 5.70 35.93 -4.00
CA GLU A 332 5.26 36.08 -5.38
C GLU A 332 5.17 34.69 -6.02
N LEU A 333 3.98 34.34 -6.50
CA LEU A 333 3.73 33.06 -7.15
C LEU A 333 3.57 33.23 -8.66
N VAL A 334 4.10 32.27 -9.42
CA VAL A 334 3.93 32.18 -10.88
C VAL A 334 3.30 30.83 -11.24
N PRO A 335 2.51 30.75 -12.34
CA PRO A 335 1.87 29.50 -12.74
C PRO A 335 2.89 28.43 -13.12
N ASN A 336 2.56 27.18 -12.81
CA ASN A 336 3.26 25.99 -13.25
C ASN A 336 2.84 25.63 -14.70
N PRO A 337 3.66 24.87 -15.45
CA PRO A 337 3.27 24.33 -16.74
C PRO A 337 2.07 23.39 -16.61
N ASN A 338 1.18 23.41 -17.60
CA ASN A 338 0.01 22.52 -17.63
C ASN A 338 0.36 21.24 -18.39
N ILE A 339 0.74 20.20 -17.67
CA ILE A 339 1.25 18.93 -18.23
C ILE A 339 0.21 18.28 -19.16
N LEU A 340 -1.05 18.23 -18.76
CA LEU A 340 -2.13 17.62 -19.54
C LEU A 340 -2.31 18.35 -20.89
N ARG A 341 -2.41 19.67 -20.86
CA ARG A 341 -2.57 20.47 -22.07
C ARG A 341 -1.36 20.35 -22.99
N ASP A 342 -0.16 20.33 -22.45
CA ASP A 342 1.06 20.27 -23.25
C ASP A 342 1.25 18.88 -23.88
N CYS A 343 0.78 17.79 -23.23
CA CYS A 343 0.71 16.45 -23.82
C CYS A 343 -0.33 16.37 -24.95
N THR A 344 -1.52 16.95 -24.76
CA THR A 344 -2.54 16.97 -25.83
C THR A 344 -2.09 17.82 -27.03
N ALA A 345 -1.43 18.95 -26.78
CA ALA A 345 -0.81 19.75 -27.84
C ALA A 345 0.28 18.98 -28.60
N ALA A 346 1.15 18.26 -27.86
CA ALA A 346 2.18 17.43 -28.49
C ALA A 346 1.58 16.34 -29.40
N ARG A 347 0.47 15.72 -29.04
CA ARG A 347 -0.28 14.76 -29.86
C ARG A 347 -0.81 15.43 -31.14
N LEU A 348 -1.45 16.59 -31.03
CA LEU A 348 -2.04 17.32 -32.13
C LEU A 348 -0.97 17.81 -33.13
N GLU A 349 0.20 18.19 -32.64
CA GLU A 349 1.33 18.63 -33.42
C GLU A 349 2.17 17.48 -34.04
N GLY A 350 1.77 16.23 -33.85
CA GLY A 350 2.47 15.05 -34.38
C GLY A 350 3.77 14.69 -33.63
N ARG A 351 3.99 15.26 -32.43
CA ARG A 351 5.16 14.97 -31.59
C ARG A 351 4.95 13.76 -30.68
N ALA A 352 3.75 13.17 -30.69
CA ALA A 352 3.38 11.93 -30.02
C ALA A 352 2.49 11.07 -30.92
N LYS A 353 2.16 9.84 -30.51
CA LYS A 353 1.33 8.92 -31.31
C LYS A 353 -0.07 9.52 -31.57
N PRO A 354 -0.57 9.57 -32.78
CA PRO A 354 -1.91 10.10 -33.08
C PRO A 354 -3.03 9.31 -32.41
N SER A 355 -2.83 8.00 -32.19
CA SER A 355 -3.75 7.08 -31.50
C SER A 355 -3.61 7.08 -29.99
N GLN A 356 -2.78 7.95 -29.42
CA GLN A 356 -2.56 8.03 -27.98
C GLN A 356 -3.84 8.40 -27.23
N VAL A 357 -4.21 7.62 -26.23
CA VAL A 357 -5.36 7.89 -25.35
C VAL A 357 -4.90 8.70 -24.15
N ILE A 358 -5.53 9.84 -23.91
CA ILE A 358 -5.16 10.76 -22.82
C ILE A 358 -6.33 10.90 -21.84
N VAL A 359 -6.11 10.51 -20.58
CA VAL A 359 -7.09 10.64 -19.49
C VAL A 359 -6.57 11.64 -18.47
N GLY A 360 -7.35 12.70 -18.23
CA GLY A 360 -7.08 13.69 -17.19
C GLY A 360 -7.83 13.40 -15.90
N PHE A 361 -7.45 14.08 -14.83
CA PHE A 361 -8.16 14.07 -13.53
C PHE A 361 -8.64 15.47 -13.17
N ALA A 362 -9.83 15.55 -12.56
CA ALA A 362 -10.35 16.75 -11.95
C ALA A 362 -10.87 16.43 -10.55
N LEU A 363 -10.41 17.20 -9.57
CA LEU A 363 -10.96 17.20 -8.22
C LEU A 363 -11.81 18.48 -8.08
N GLU A 364 -13.12 18.33 -7.95
CA GLU A 364 -14.06 19.46 -7.84
C GLU A 364 -14.85 19.34 -6.55
N THR A 365 -15.14 20.50 -5.93
CA THR A 365 -15.89 20.57 -4.66
C THR A 365 -17.34 21.01 -4.87
N ASP A 366 -17.62 21.68 -5.98
CA ASP A 366 -18.94 22.23 -6.35
C ASP A 366 -19.09 22.30 -7.88
N HIS A 367 -20.29 22.55 -8.39
CA HIS A 367 -20.60 22.72 -9.83
C HIS A 367 -19.92 21.69 -10.75
N PHE A 368 -19.90 20.42 -10.31
CA PHE A 368 -19.09 19.35 -10.91
C PHE A 368 -19.30 19.17 -12.41
N LYS A 369 -20.56 19.31 -12.89
CA LYS A 369 -20.90 19.03 -14.29
C LYS A 369 -20.36 20.09 -15.22
N GLU A 370 -20.54 21.36 -14.84
CA GLU A 370 -20.10 22.49 -15.66
C GLU A 370 -18.58 22.58 -15.71
N HIS A 371 -17.91 22.51 -14.56
CA HIS A 371 -16.45 22.59 -14.48
C HIS A 371 -15.76 21.43 -15.17
N ALA A 372 -16.28 20.20 -15.07
CA ALA A 372 -15.71 19.04 -15.73
C ALA A 372 -15.82 19.14 -17.27
N ALA A 373 -16.97 19.57 -17.80
CA ALA A 373 -17.17 19.73 -19.24
C ALA A 373 -16.23 20.82 -19.81
N GLU A 374 -16.13 21.97 -19.13
CA GLU A 374 -15.25 23.06 -19.53
C GLU A 374 -13.76 22.65 -19.50
N LYS A 375 -13.35 21.96 -18.45
CA LYS A 375 -11.97 21.48 -18.28
C LYS A 375 -11.62 20.44 -19.34
N LEU A 376 -12.55 19.52 -19.64
CA LEU A 376 -12.37 18.53 -20.70
C LEU A 376 -12.20 19.21 -22.07
N GLN A 377 -13.04 20.14 -22.40
CA GLN A 377 -12.97 20.90 -23.66
C GLN A 377 -11.65 21.69 -23.78
N LYS A 378 -11.24 22.37 -22.70
CA LYS A 378 -9.98 23.16 -22.68
C LYS A 378 -8.73 22.29 -22.72
N SER A 379 -8.77 21.09 -22.16
CA SER A 379 -7.61 20.20 -22.11
C SER A 379 -7.37 19.42 -23.39
N GLY A 380 -8.41 19.16 -24.19
CA GLY A 380 -8.33 18.29 -25.37
C GLY A 380 -8.07 16.81 -25.07
N ALA A 381 -8.30 16.37 -23.83
CA ALA A 381 -8.17 14.97 -23.42
C ALA A 381 -9.31 14.10 -23.97
N ASP A 382 -9.11 12.79 -24.07
CA ASP A 382 -10.12 11.84 -24.54
C ASP A 382 -11.16 11.51 -23.45
N ALA A 383 -10.77 11.67 -22.19
CA ALA A 383 -11.67 11.59 -21.04
C ALA A 383 -11.10 12.37 -19.84
N LEU A 384 -11.99 12.76 -18.94
CA LEU A 384 -11.64 13.35 -17.64
C LEU A 384 -12.29 12.53 -16.53
N LEU A 385 -11.48 12.00 -15.63
CA LEU A 385 -12.00 11.40 -14.41
C LEU A 385 -12.28 12.50 -13.39
N LEU A 386 -13.56 12.71 -13.14
CA LEU A 386 -14.04 13.59 -12.10
C LEU A 386 -14.04 12.85 -10.78
N ASN A 387 -13.44 13.44 -9.76
CA ASN A 387 -13.41 12.92 -8.38
C ASN A 387 -13.93 14.02 -7.44
N ALA A 388 -14.82 13.68 -6.52
CA ALA A 388 -15.31 14.61 -5.53
C ALA A 388 -15.04 14.11 -4.11
N PRO A 389 -14.56 14.99 -3.19
CA PRO A 389 -14.49 14.65 -1.78
C PRO A 389 -15.92 14.49 -1.23
N VAL A 390 -16.16 13.45 -0.44
CA VAL A 390 -17.42 13.28 0.29
C VAL A 390 -17.26 13.94 1.66
N ALA A 391 -18.26 14.71 2.07
CA ALA A 391 -18.25 15.49 3.32
C ALA A 391 -18.09 14.65 4.61
N SER A 392 -18.23 13.33 4.51
CA SER A 392 -18.01 12.40 5.63
C SER A 392 -17.33 11.13 5.13
N GLY A 393 -16.00 11.05 5.22
CA GLY A 393 -15.26 9.78 5.14
C GLY A 393 -14.82 9.30 3.76
N SER A 394 -14.85 10.14 2.72
CA SER A 394 -14.18 9.82 1.44
C SER A 394 -13.32 11.00 0.98
N GLY A 395 -12.22 10.72 0.28
CA GLY A 395 -11.29 11.75 -0.19
C GLY A 395 -9.84 11.30 -0.09
N PHE A 396 -8.93 12.23 0.19
CA PHE A 396 -7.51 11.93 0.38
C PHE A 396 -7.30 10.94 1.53
N GLY A 397 -6.78 9.74 1.23
CA GLY A 397 -6.46 8.70 2.23
C GLY A 397 -7.51 7.60 2.41
N PHE A 398 -8.77 7.79 2.00
CA PHE A 398 -9.81 6.76 2.03
C PHE A 398 -9.73 5.84 0.81
N ASP A 399 -10.28 4.63 0.92
CA ASP A 399 -10.26 3.64 -0.17
C ASP A 399 -11.46 3.80 -1.11
N ASP A 400 -12.59 4.34 -0.62
CA ASP A 400 -13.75 4.67 -1.42
C ASP A 400 -13.70 6.09 -1.98
N VAL A 401 -14.20 6.25 -3.20
CA VAL A 401 -14.22 7.52 -3.93
C VAL A 401 -15.57 7.72 -4.64
N ARG A 402 -16.03 8.97 -4.72
CA ARG A 402 -17.12 9.34 -5.64
C ARG A 402 -16.50 9.82 -6.94
N TYR A 403 -16.85 9.19 -8.05
CA TYR A 403 -16.23 9.51 -9.34
C TYR A 403 -17.18 9.35 -10.50
N ALA A 404 -16.82 9.98 -11.63
CA ALA A 404 -17.47 9.83 -12.93
C ALA A 404 -16.44 9.99 -14.05
N LEU A 405 -16.50 9.17 -15.10
CA LEU A 405 -15.67 9.32 -16.29
C LEU A 405 -16.43 10.15 -17.33
N VAL A 406 -15.99 11.39 -17.54
CA VAL A 406 -16.58 12.35 -18.48
C VAL A 406 -15.91 12.21 -19.83
N ARG A 407 -16.70 12.19 -20.91
CA ARG A 407 -16.23 12.02 -22.31
C ARG A 407 -16.64 13.21 -23.18
N PRO A 408 -15.89 13.58 -24.20
CA PRO A 408 -16.27 14.63 -25.11
C PRO A 408 -17.59 14.32 -25.82
N GLY A 409 -18.49 15.30 -25.89
CA GLY A 409 -19.76 15.16 -26.61
C GLY A 409 -20.83 14.28 -25.94
N ALA A 410 -20.56 13.79 -24.73
CA ALA A 410 -21.54 13.05 -23.92
C ALA A 410 -21.98 13.86 -22.72
N ASP A 411 -23.20 13.60 -22.24
CA ASP A 411 -23.66 14.16 -20.96
C ASP A 411 -22.75 13.70 -19.81
N VAL A 412 -22.50 14.59 -18.86
CA VAL A 412 -21.72 14.27 -17.66
C VAL A 412 -22.52 13.26 -16.84
N PRO A 413 -22.00 12.04 -16.64
CA PRO A 413 -22.75 11.01 -15.93
C PRO A 413 -22.91 11.35 -14.43
N GLU A 414 -23.89 10.72 -13.78
CA GLU A 414 -24.01 10.81 -12.32
C GLU A 414 -22.78 10.17 -11.65
N MET A 415 -22.34 10.82 -10.56
CA MET A 415 -21.20 10.32 -9.80
C MET A 415 -21.59 9.04 -9.04
N LYS A 416 -20.82 7.99 -9.23
CA LYS A 416 -20.96 6.73 -8.52
C LYS A 416 -19.96 6.64 -7.36
N LEU A 417 -20.35 5.92 -6.31
CA LEU A 417 -19.47 5.54 -5.22
C LEU A 417 -18.84 4.18 -5.57
N GLY A 418 -17.54 4.06 -5.43
CA GLY A 418 -16.83 2.80 -5.65
C GLY A 418 -15.43 2.86 -5.07
N SER A 419 -14.73 1.73 -5.11
CA SER A 419 -13.34 1.65 -4.68
C SER A 419 -12.39 2.30 -5.72
N LYS A 420 -11.16 2.59 -5.30
CA LYS A 420 -10.11 3.02 -6.25
C LYS A 420 -9.77 1.98 -7.31
N VAL A 421 -10.06 0.69 -7.03
CA VAL A 421 -9.89 -0.39 -8.00
C VAL A 421 -10.99 -0.34 -9.07
N ASP A 422 -12.26 -0.08 -8.67
CA ASP A 422 -13.37 0.07 -9.62
C ASP A 422 -13.13 1.27 -10.55
N LEU A 423 -12.67 2.38 -9.98
CA LEU A 423 -12.25 3.56 -10.73
C LEU A 423 -11.13 3.24 -11.72
N ALA A 424 -10.11 2.51 -11.28
CA ALA A 424 -8.99 2.10 -12.12
C ALA A 424 -9.43 1.18 -13.26
N GLN A 425 -10.33 0.24 -12.98
CA GLN A 425 -10.89 -0.67 -13.98
C GLN A 425 -11.64 0.10 -15.09
N GLU A 426 -12.42 1.12 -14.72
CA GLU A 426 -13.13 1.95 -15.70
C GLU A 426 -12.19 2.71 -16.63
N ILE A 427 -11.06 3.23 -16.10
CA ILE A 427 -10.03 3.88 -16.92
C ILE A 427 -9.40 2.87 -17.89
N VAL A 428 -9.05 1.69 -17.40
CA VAL A 428 -8.45 0.63 -18.23
C VAL A 428 -9.39 0.18 -19.33
N ASP A 429 -10.68 -0.02 -19.02
CA ASP A 429 -11.69 -0.45 -20.00
C ASP A 429 -11.93 0.64 -21.05
N PHE A 430 -11.97 1.91 -20.65
CA PHE A 430 -12.03 3.02 -21.57
C PHE A 430 -10.81 3.05 -22.49
N ALA A 431 -9.60 2.95 -21.95
CA ALA A 431 -8.37 2.99 -22.72
C ALA A 431 -8.30 1.84 -23.74
N LYS A 432 -8.67 0.62 -23.33
CA LYS A 432 -8.78 -0.54 -24.24
C LYS A 432 -9.79 -0.31 -25.34
N GLY A 433 -11.00 0.15 -24.98
CA GLY A 433 -12.07 0.42 -25.96
C GLY A 433 -11.63 1.43 -27.03
N LYS A 434 -10.89 2.47 -26.65
CA LYS A 434 -10.32 3.46 -27.55
C LYS A 434 -9.22 2.87 -28.44
N LEU A 435 -8.28 2.12 -27.86
CA LEU A 435 -7.18 1.50 -28.60
C LEU A 435 -7.66 0.46 -29.62
N ASP A 436 -8.77 -0.22 -29.31
CA ASP A 436 -9.40 -1.22 -30.19
C ASP A 436 -10.38 -0.60 -31.19
N GLY A 437 -10.60 0.72 -31.17
CA GLY A 437 -11.55 1.43 -32.05
C GLY A 437 -13.02 1.10 -31.79
N ARG A 438 -13.35 0.63 -30.56
CA ARG A 438 -14.72 0.27 -30.13
C ARG A 438 -15.49 1.46 -29.54
N ILE A 439 -14.81 2.54 -29.19
CA ILE A 439 -15.37 3.76 -28.59
C ILE A 439 -14.83 4.99 -29.32
#